data_2a9b6e4fd9fd6e83905e93fa926e5573
#
_entry.id   2a9b6e4fd9fd6e83905e93fa926e5573
#
_cell.length_a   1.000
_cell.length_b   1.000
_cell.length_c   1.000
_cell.angle_alpha   90.00
_cell.angle_beta   90.00
_cell.angle_gamma   90.00
#
_symmetry.space_group_name_H-M   'P 1'
#
loop_
_entity.id
_entity.type
_entity.pdbx_description
1 polymer ?
#
loop_
_entity_poly.entity_id
_entity_poly.type
_entity_poly.pdbx_seq_one_letter_code
_entity_poly.pdbx_strand_id
1 'polypeptide(L)'
;MVFAGTFDHLHEGHKHIIRAAFKLSKIVALGLTTDRMLEYKSDRKLIQSYDERYAELKKFIQSEFDVERSSIFPIETTEGGADKMKDLDALIVSDEIGVVQNAFDINQLRIDNGLKRFHIIVIPRVRTKDGRPLSSSRIRRGEIFHEDELIY
;
A
#
# COMPACT_ATOMS: atom_id res chain seq x y z
N MET A 1 -6.62 -8.55 7.13
CA MET A 1 -5.51 -7.56 7.10
C MET A 1 -5.74 -6.58 5.96
N VAL A 2 -5.39 -5.30 6.14
CA VAL A 2 -5.50 -4.27 5.10
C VAL A 2 -4.10 -3.72 4.78
N PHE A 3 -3.85 -3.43 3.52
CA PHE A 3 -2.76 -2.60 3.01
C PHE A 3 -3.34 -1.57 2.04
N ALA A 4 -2.96 -0.31 2.18
CA ALA A 4 -3.46 0.75 1.32
C ALA A 4 -2.31 1.55 0.70
N GLY A 5 -2.51 1.97 -0.54
CA GLY A 5 -1.48 2.72 -1.27
C GLY A 5 -1.94 3.25 -2.62
N THR A 6 -1.06 3.99 -3.26
CA THR A 6 -1.27 4.46 -4.64
C THR A 6 -0.98 3.37 -5.66
N PHE A 7 -0.02 2.49 -5.39
CA PHE A 7 0.45 1.41 -6.27
C PHE A 7 0.81 1.87 -7.67
N ASP A 8 1.29 3.10 -7.79
CA ASP A 8 1.69 3.70 -9.05
C ASP A 8 2.99 3.07 -9.56
N HIS A 9 3.03 2.70 -10.87
CA HIS A 9 4.15 1.94 -11.42
C HIS A 9 4.54 0.78 -10.50
N LEU A 10 3.68 -0.22 -10.40
CA LEU A 10 3.80 -1.35 -9.45
C LEU A 10 5.22 -1.94 -9.48
N HIS A 11 5.98 -1.72 -8.43
CA HIS A 11 7.40 -2.09 -8.32
C HIS A 11 7.65 -3.05 -7.17
N GLU A 12 8.87 -3.61 -7.09
CA GLU A 12 9.22 -4.62 -6.07
C GLU A 12 9.00 -4.15 -4.63
N GLY A 13 9.10 -2.86 -4.34
CA GLY A 13 8.74 -2.33 -3.02
C GLY A 13 7.26 -2.56 -2.65
N HIS A 14 6.33 -2.35 -3.58
CA HIS A 14 4.92 -2.66 -3.38
C HIS A 14 4.68 -4.17 -3.26
N LYS A 15 5.27 -4.94 -4.18
CA LYS A 15 5.12 -6.40 -4.23
C LYS A 15 5.64 -7.06 -2.96
N HIS A 16 6.75 -6.56 -2.41
CA HIS A 16 7.33 -7.05 -1.15
C HIS A 16 6.33 -6.94 0.02
N ILE A 17 5.70 -5.78 0.21
CA ILE A 17 4.70 -5.59 1.27
C ILE A 17 3.46 -6.46 1.01
N ILE A 18 3.00 -6.56 -0.23
CA ILE A 18 1.86 -7.42 -0.58
C ILE A 18 2.17 -8.89 -0.29
N ARG A 19 3.36 -9.39 -0.67
CA ARG A 19 3.80 -10.76 -0.34
C ARG A 19 3.82 -10.98 1.17
N ALA A 20 4.32 -10.02 1.95
CA ALA A 20 4.30 -10.09 3.40
C ALA A 20 2.87 -10.15 3.95
N ALA A 21 1.94 -9.36 3.42
CA ALA A 21 0.53 -9.38 3.83
C ALA A 21 -0.11 -10.76 3.60
N PHE A 22 0.08 -11.37 2.42
CA PHE A 22 -0.45 -12.71 2.10
C PHE A 22 0.20 -13.83 2.91
N LYS A 23 1.46 -13.64 3.34
CA LYS A 23 2.17 -14.58 4.21
C LYS A 23 1.65 -14.54 5.65
N LEU A 24 1.24 -13.35 6.12
CA LEU A 24 0.81 -13.13 7.51
C LEU A 24 -0.71 -13.24 7.71
N SER A 25 -1.52 -13.21 6.66
CA SER A 25 -2.98 -13.19 6.76
C SER A 25 -3.64 -14.12 5.75
N LYS A 26 -4.75 -14.71 6.16
CA LYS A 26 -5.59 -15.53 5.27
C LYS A 26 -6.33 -14.69 4.23
N ILE A 27 -6.75 -13.48 4.60
CA ILE A 27 -7.50 -12.54 3.76
C ILE A 27 -6.80 -11.19 3.77
N VAL A 28 -6.56 -10.64 2.58
CA VAL A 28 -5.89 -9.36 2.37
C VAL A 28 -6.79 -8.43 1.57
N ALA A 29 -7.12 -7.28 2.14
CA ALA A 29 -7.85 -6.22 1.46
C ALA A 29 -6.89 -5.10 1.07
N LEU A 30 -6.92 -4.69 -0.19
CA LEU A 30 -6.01 -3.70 -0.77
C LEU A 30 -6.77 -2.43 -1.10
N GLY A 31 -6.51 -1.37 -0.36
CA GLY A 31 -7.06 -0.04 -0.59
C GLY A 31 -6.27 0.69 -1.67
N LEU A 32 -6.88 1.00 -2.81
CA LEU A 32 -6.27 1.70 -3.92
C LEU A 32 -6.77 3.15 -3.97
N THR A 33 -5.85 4.13 -3.85
CA THR A 33 -6.21 5.55 -3.90
C THR A 33 -6.88 5.91 -5.22
N THR A 34 -8.02 6.62 -5.15
CA THR A 34 -8.69 7.13 -6.35
C THR A 34 -7.90 8.26 -7.00
N ASP A 35 -8.19 8.56 -8.26
CA ASP A 35 -7.56 9.68 -8.97
C ASP A 35 -7.87 11.03 -8.31
N ARG A 36 -9.06 11.18 -7.74
CA ARG A 36 -9.45 12.35 -6.96
C ARG A 36 -8.55 12.59 -5.75
N MET A 37 -8.17 11.53 -5.04
CA MET A 37 -7.26 11.64 -3.88
C MET A 37 -5.86 12.10 -4.29
N LEU A 38 -5.51 11.96 -5.56
CA LEU A 38 -4.19 12.28 -6.10
C LEU A 38 -4.12 13.65 -6.82
N GLU A 39 -5.23 14.38 -6.95
CA GLU A 39 -5.31 15.63 -7.71
C GLU A 39 -4.28 16.68 -7.29
N TYR A 40 -3.95 16.73 -6.01
CA TYR A 40 -3.05 17.73 -5.43
C TYR A 40 -1.58 17.28 -5.36
N LYS A 41 -1.25 16.09 -5.86
CA LYS A 41 0.15 15.65 -5.91
C LYS A 41 0.92 16.39 -7.01
N SER A 42 2.15 16.81 -6.69
CA SER A 42 3.01 17.59 -7.61
C SER A 42 3.24 16.91 -8.97
N ASP A 43 3.38 15.58 -8.98
CA ASP A 43 3.64 14.80 -10.19
C ASP A 43 2.38 14.12 -10.76
N ARG A 44 1.18 14.70 -10.52
CA ARG A 44 -0.10 14.05 -10.87
C ARG A 44 -0.16 13.56 -12.33
N LYS A 45 0.39 14.35 -13.27
CA LYS A 45 0.39 14.02 -14.71
C LYS A 45 1.22 12.79 -15.07
N LEU A 46 2.14 12.38 -14.20
CA LEU A 46 3.00 11.21 -14.39
C LEU A 46 2.51 9.99 -13.63
N ILE A 47 1.47 10.15 -12.79
CA ILE A 47 0.85 9.05 -12.06
C ILE A 47 -0.15 8.36 -12.99
N GLN A 48 -0.07 7.05 -13.07
CA GLN A 48 -1.02 6.21 -13.82
C GLN A 48 -2.46 6.46 -13.34
N SER A 49 -3.43 6.29 -14.23
CA SER A 49 -4.85 6.33 -13.89
C SER A 49 -5.23 5.24 -12.90
N TYR A 50 -6.36 5.40 -12.22
CA TYR A 50 -6.89 4.38 -11.31
C TYR A 50 -7.03 3.02 -12.00
N ASP A 51 -7.56 2.99 -13.22
CA ASP A 51 -7.80 1.75 -13.96
C ASP A 51 -6.49 1.04 -14.33
N GLU A 52 -5.45 1.78 -14.75
CA GLU A 52 -4.13 1.21 -15.02
C GLU A 52 -3.52 0.59 -13.75
N ARG A 53 -3.53 1.32 -12.64
CA ARG A 53 -3.00 0.83 -11.35
C ARG A 53 -3.80 -0.36 -10.83
N TYR A 54 -5.11 -0.35 -10.98
CA TYR A 54 -5.99 -1.48 -10.63
C TYR A 54 -5.66 -2.72 -11.47
N ALA A 55 -5.51 -2.57 -12.78
CA ALA A 55 -5.21 -3.67 -13.69
C ALA A 55 -3.85 -4.30 -13.38
N GLU A 56 -2.81 -3.50 -13.15
CA GLU A 56 -1.47 -3.99 -12.77
C GLU A 56 -1.49 -4.73 -11.42
N LEU A 57 -2.15 -4.15 -10.43
CA LEU A 57 -2.27 -4.74 -9.10
C LEU A 57 -3.03 -6.07 -9.15
N LYS A 58 -4.16 -6.11 -9.86
CA LYS A 58 -4.95 -7.32 -10.06
C LYS A 58 -4.17 -8.41 -10.77
N LYS A 59 -3.46 -8.06 -11.86
CA LYS A 59 -2.61 -9.00 -12.59
C LYS A 59 -1.52 -9.60 -11.70
N PHE A 60 -0.87 -8.79 -10.88
CA PHE A 60 0.14 -9.25 -9.94
C PHE A 60 -0.45 -10.23 -8.91
N ILE A 61 -1.59 -9.90 -8.32
CA ILE A 61 -2.26 -10.78 -7.34
C ILE A 61 -2.63 -12.11 -8.00
N GLN A 62 -3.21 -12.08 -9.20
CA GLN A 62 -3.58 -13.29 -9.94
C GLN A 62 -2.39 -14.18 -10.30
N SER A 63 -1.20 -13.59 -10.48
CA SER A 63 0.01 -14.34 -10.84
C SER A 63 0.69 -15.04 -9.65
N GLU A 64 0.50 -14.55 -8.42
CA GLU A 64 1.23 -15.06 -7.25
C GLU A 64 0.34 -15.64 -6.16
N PHE A 65 -0.96 -15.31 -6.13
CA PHE A 65 -1.83 -15.65 -5.01
C PHE A 65 -3.18 -16.18 -5.46
N ASP A 66 -3.86 -16.87 -4.54
CA ASP A 66 -5.27 -17.20 -4.69
C ASP A 66 -6.12 -15.92 -4.58
N VAL A 67 -6.82 -15.58 -5.66
CA VAL A 67 -7.63 -14.35 -5.76
C VAL A 67 -8.78 -14.32 -4.75
N GLU A 68 -9.31 -15.47 -4.35
CA GLU A 68 -10.37 -15.57 -3.36
C GLU A 68 -9.95 -15.06 -1.97
N ARG A 69 -8.64 -14.96 -1.74
CA ARG A 69 -8.06 -14.41 -0.52
C ARG A 69 -7.89 -12.89 -0.55
N SER A 70 -8.28 -12.23 -1.64
CA SER A 70 -8.03 -10.80 -1.84
C SER A 70 -9.27 -10.03 -2.25
N SER A 71 -9.25 -8.74 -1.92
CA SER A 71 -10.15 -7.74 -2.49
C SER A 71 -9.40 -6.44 -2.73
N ILE A 72 -9.73 -5.75 -3.82
CA ILE A 72 -9.21 -4.40 -4.11
C ILE A 72 -10.40 -3.45 -4.04
N PHE A 73 -10.27 -2.38 -3.25
CA PHE A 73 -11.33 -1.39 -3.08
C PHE A 73 -10.78 0.04 -3.20
N PRO A 74 -11.59 0.98 -3.72
CA PRO A 74 -11.17 2.37 -3.83
C PRO A 74 -11.15 3.04 -2.46
N ILE A 75 -10.16 3.91 -2.24
CA ILE A 75 -10.10 4.79 -1.06
C ILE A 75 -10.01 6.24 -1.50
N GLU A 76 -10.74 7.11 -0.79
CA GLU A 76 -10.87 8.54 -1.10
C GLU A 76 -10.36 9.43 0.04
N THR A 77 -10.02 8.84 1.18
CA THR A 77 -9.51 9.53 2.37
C THR A 77 -8.27 8.84 2.91
N THR A 78 -7.52 9.54 3.74
CA THR A 78 -6.30 9.00 4.37
C THR A 78 -6.59 7.79 5.25
N GLU A 79 -7.75 7.76 5.91
CA GLU A 79 -8.20 6.65 6.75
C GLU A 79 -8.65 5.43 5.92
N GLY A 80 -9.05 5.65 4.65
CA GLY A 80 -9.50 4.61 3.73
C GLY A 80 -10.66 3.76 4.27
N GLY A 81 -11.43 4.29 5.23
CA GLY A 81 -12.49 3.57 5.93
C GLY A 81 -12.02 2.66 7.07
N ALA A 82 -10.70 2.52 7.31
CA ALA A 82 -10.17 1.67 8.36
C ALA A 82 -10.61 2.10 9.78
N ASP A 83 -10.91 3.38 9.96
CA ASP A 83 -11.49 3.95 11.18
C ASP A 83 -12.88 3.39 11.53
N LYS A 84 -13.60 2.81 10.54
CA LYS A 84 -14.98 2.29 10.65
C LYS A 84 -15.12 0.80 10.38
N MET A 85 -14.09 0.14 9.85
CA MET A 85 -14.11 -1.30 9.58
C MET A 85 -14.13 -2.11 10.88
N LYS A 86 -15.25 -2.80 11.19
CA LYS A 86 -15.41 -3.57 12.43
C LYS A 86 -14.47 -4.76 12.50
N ASP A 87 -14.32 -5.49 11.39
CA ASP A 87 -13.57 -6.76 11.31
C ASP A 87 -12.12 -6.56 10.82
N LEU A 88 -11.51 -5.44 11.18
CA LEU A 88 -10.12 -5.14 10.84
C LEU A 88 -9.19 -5.53 11.99
N ASP A 89 -8.40 -6.60 11.79
CA ASP A 89 -7.45 -7.10 12.79
C ASP A 89 -6.08 -6.44 12.70
N ALA A 90 -5.62 -6.14 11.46
CA ALA A 90 -4.28 -5.60 11.24
C ALA A 90 -4.21 -4.68 10.01
N LEU A 91 -3.41 -3.63 10.14
CA LEU A 91 -2.97 -2.77 9.05
C LEU A 91 -1.47 -3.00 8.83
N ILE A 92 -1.08 -3.35 7.61
CA ILE A 92 0.31 -3.46 7.22
C ILE A 92 0.75 -2.19 6.50
N VAL A 93 1.91 -1.66 6.85
CA VAL A 93 2.43 -0.38 6.37
C VAL A 93 3.93 -0.46 6.08
N SER A 94 4.43 0.45 5.27
CA SER A 94 5.89 0.65 5.12
C SER A 94 6.48 1.36 6.34
N ASP A 95 7.81 1.32 6.46
CA ASP A 95 8.59 2.03 7.49
C ASP A 95 8.71 3.55 7.26
N GLU A 96 7.89 4.13 6.41
CA GLU A 96 7.82 5.57 6.21
C GLU A 96 7.14 6.23 7.40
N ILE A 97 7.83 7.19 8.05
CA ILE A 97 7.39 7.80 9.31
C ILE A 97 5.95 8.33 9.22
N GLY A 98 5.62 9.07 8.15
CA GLY A 98 4.27 9.62 7.97
C GLY A 98 3.20 8.55 7.81
N VAL A 99 3.52 7.41 7.17
CA VAL A 99 2.59 6.29 7.00
C VAL A 99 2.37 5.56 8.33
N VAL A 100 3.43 5.35 9.11
CA VAL A 100 3.33 4.75 10.44
C VAL A 100 2.54 5.65 11.39
N GLN A 101 2.82 6.96 11.39
CA GLN A 101 2.06 7.93 12.20
C GLN A 101 0.57 7.90 11.86
N ASN A 102 0.24 7.92 10.57
CA ASN A 102 -1.15 7.82 10.12
C ASN A 102 -1.85 6.55 10.63
N ALA A 103 -1.15 5.42 10.70
CA ALA A 103 -1.71 4.19 11.25
C ALA A 103 -2.06 4.32 12.75
N PHE A 104 -1.24 5.02 13.54
CA PHE A 104 -1.57 5.34 14.92
C PHE A 104 -2.77 6.29 15.04
N ASP A 105 -2.84 7.31 14.19
CA ASP A 105 -3.94 8.26 14.17
C ASP A 105 -5.27 7.57 13.83
N ILE A 106 -5.27 6.64 12.86
CA ILE A 106 -6.44 5.80 12.54
C ILE A 106 -6.83 4.94 13.74
N ASN A 107 -5.88 4.35 14.46
CA ASN A 107 -6.17 3.60 15.69
C ASN A 107 -6.80 4.46 16.77
N GLN A 108 -6.42 5.73 16.87
CA GLN A 108 -7.08 6.66 17.80
C GLN A 108 -8.53 6.93 17.37
N LEU A 109 -8.78 7.21 16.08
CA LEU A 109 -10.13 7.38 15.54
C LEU A 109 -11.01 6.14 15.77
N ARG A 110 -10.44 4.93 15.67
CA ARG A 110 -11.15 3.69 15.98
C ARG A 110 -11.64 3.64 17.43
N ILE A 111 -10.79 4.02 18.38
CA ILE A 111 -11.19 4.10 19.79
C ILE A 111 -12.32 5.11 19.97
N ASP A 112 -12.21 6.28 19.35
CA ASP A 112 -13.24 7.34 19.42
C ASP A 112 -14.57 6.86 18.81
N ASN A 113 -14.51 5.98 17.80
CA ASN A 113 -15.66 5.32 17.18
C ASN A 113 -16.14 4.06 17.93
N GLY A 114 -15.60 3.75 19.11
CA GLY A 114 -15.97 2.57 19.91
C GLY A 114 -15.49 1.23 19.35
N LEU A 115 -14.48 1.25 18.47
CA LEU A 115 -13.90 0.06 17.87
C LEU A 115 -12.59 -0.36 18.54
N LYS A 116 -12.23 -1.64 18.41
CA LYS A 116 -10.93 -2.14 18.86
C LYS A 116 -9.82 -1.60 17.95
N ARG A 117 -8.64 -1.38 18.52
CA ARG A 117 -7.43 -1.11 17.75
C ARG A 117 -7.07 -2.33 16.89
N PHE A 118 -6.55 -2.07 15.69
CA PHE A 118 -5.89 -3.08 14.89
C PHE A 118 -4.39 -3.17 15.24
N HIS A 119 -3.77 -4.28 14.89
CA HIS A 119 -2.31 -4.41 14.95
C HIS A 119 -1.67 -3.63 13.80
N ILE A 120 -0.63 -2.87 14.09
CA ILE A 120 0.18 -2.18 13.07
C ILE A 120 1.39 -3.07 12.79
N ILE A 121 1.52 -3.52 11.54
CA ILE A 121 2.64 -4.34 11.08
C ILE A 121 3.49 -3.48 10.14
N VAL A 122 4.71 -3.18 10.56
CA VAL A 122 5.64 -2.35 9.79
C VAL A 122 6.59 -3.24 9.01
N ILE A 123 6.64 -3.06 7.69
CA ILE A 123 7.55 -3.78 6.78
C ILE A 123 8.59 -2.78 6.26
N PRO A 124 9.90 -3.10 6.40
CA PRO A 124 10.95 -2.27 5.82
C PRO A 124 10.78 -2.12 4.30
N ARG A 125 10.99 -0.91 3.80
CA ARG A 125 10.96 -0.65 2.36
C ARG A 125 12.16 -1.29 1.68
N VAL A 126 11.92 -1.89 0.52
CA VAL A 126 13.00 -2.32 -0.39
C VAL A 126 13.86 -1.11 -0.75
N ARG A 127 15.17 -1.28 -0.69
CA ARG A 127 16.16 -0.22 -0.97
C ARG A 127 16.99 -0.59 -2.19
N THR A 128 17.53 0.42 -2.82
CA THR A 128 18.55 0.29 -3.86
C THR A 128 19.95 0.29 -3.22
N LYS A 129 20.98 -0.13 -3.97
CA LYS A 129 22.38 -0.19 -3.49
C LYS A 129 22.91 1.12 -2.89
N ASP A 130 22.35 2.25 -3.30
CA ASP A 130 22.68 3.56 -2.75
C ASP A 130 22.01 3.85 -1.37
N GLY A 131 21.30 2.87 -0.82
CA GLY A 131 20.63 2.94 0.48
C GLY A 131 19.29 3.70 0.47
N ARG A 132 18.90 4.30 -0.66
CA ARG A 132 17.61 5.01 -0.78
C ARG A 132 16.47 4.03 -1.01
N PRO A 133 15.25 4.31 -0.48
CA PRO A 133 14.08 3.48 -0.75
C PRO A 133 13.72 3.46 -2.25
N LEU A 134 13.34 2.28 -2.73
CA LEU A 134 12.68 2.14 -4.03
C LEU A 134 11.31 2.83 -3.95
N SER A 135 10.99 3.70 -4.92
CA SER A 135 9.73 4.44 -4.92
C SER A 135 9.24 4.77 -6.32
N SER A 136 7.91 4.89 -6.46
CA SER A 136 7.26 5.32 -7.71
C SER A 136 7.77 6.69 -8.18
N SER A 137 8.08 7.61 -7.27
CA SER A 137 8.61 8.94 -7.62
C SER A 137 9.96 8.85 -8.32
N ARG A 138 10.82 7.93 -7.93
CA ARG A 138 12.11 7.69 -8.60
C ARG A 138 11.90 7.09 -10.00
N ILE A 139 10.97 6.13 -10.13
CA ILE A 139 10.60 5.53 -11.41
C ILE A 139 10.06 6.59 -12.37
N ARG A 140 9.15 7.45 -11.91
CA ARG A 140 8.60 8.55 -12.71
C ARG A 140 9.66 9.55 -13.19
N ARG A 141 10.75 9.70 -12.45
CA ARG A 141 11.90 10.54 -12.84
C ARG A 141 12.86 9.85 -13.80
N GLY A 142 12.54 8.63 -14.25
CA GLY A 142 13.34 7.88 -15.22
C GLY A 142 14.47 7.05 -14.61
N GLU A 143 14.51 6.88 -13.28
CA GLU A 143 15.48 5.95 -12.68
C GLU A 143 15.08 4.51 -13.03
N ILE A 144 16.07 3.72 -13.49
CA ILE A 144 15.89 2.29 -13.81
C ILE A 144 16.49 1.47 -12.68
N PHE A 145 15.77 0.43 -12.27
CA PHE A 145 16.17 -0.46 -11.19
C PHE A 145 16.21 -1.91 -11.69
N HIS A 146 17.26 -2.62 -11.36
CA HIS A 146 17.41 -4.05 -11.64
C HIS A 146 17.19 -4.84 -10.34
N GLU A 147 16.51 -5.98 -10.43
CA GLU A 147 16.16 -6.79 -9.25
C GLU A 147 17.36 -7.26 -8.45
N ASP A 148 18.49 -7.58 -9.12
CA ASP A 148 19.75 -7.95 -8.48
C ASP A 148 20.44 -6.81 -7.72
N GLU A 149 19.93 -5.59 -7.83
CA GLU A 149 20.41 -4.39 -7.13
C GLU A 149 19.54 -4.00 -5.93
N LEU A 150 18.49 -4.76 -5.65
CA LEU A 150 17.57 -4.45 -4.58
C LEU A 150 17.99 -5.13 -3.26
N ILE A 151 17.76 -4.42 -2.16
CA ILE A 151 18.01 -4.85 -0.78
C ILE A 151 16.66 -4.90 -0.06
N TYR A 152 16.29 -6.08 0.39
CA TYR A 152 15.03 -6.38 1.06
C TYR A 152 15.16 -6.30 2.58
#